data_eb3dfb797bc6d130f8b448b7d56855f5
#
_entry.id   eb3dfb797bc6d130f8b448b7d56855f5
#
_cell.length_a   1.000
_cell.length_b   1.000
_cell.length_c   1.000
_cell.angle_alpha   90.00
_cell.angle_beta   90.00
_cell.angle_gamma   90.00
#
_symmetry.space_group_name_H-M   'P 1'
#
loop_
_entity.id
_entity.type
_entity.pdbx_description
1 polymer ?
#
loop_
_entity_poly.entity_id
_entity_poly.type
_entity_poly.pdbx_seq_one_letter_code
_entity_poly.pdbx_strand_id
1 'polypeptide(L)'
;MLQTRCCLRRKNDFASSSLLVALLAIAACASSFVTPALAGGWFTQARRCPPVPTVSDVSIEAYASKPWYVQAQLPNRYQPVDELFCVRAVYTVTSPTTLDVFNFARKGSVEGEPSNEDMVLNAFIPDVDVKSKLKVGPKFVPRALYGDYWIVAYEEEEGWAIISGGQPTIFVSDGLCTTESANNVCNQGGLWLLRERRRFPRNSSKR
;
A
#
# COMPACT_ATOMS: atom_id res chain seq x y z
N MET A 1 -3.63 8.58 -1.11
CA MET A 1 -4.24 7.45 -0.41
C MET A 1 -5.70 7.38 -0.78
N LEU A 2 -6.14 6.34 -1.46
CA LEU A 2 -7.55 6.16 -1.85
C LEU A 2 -8.28 5.51 -0.69
N GLN A 3 -9.36 6.14 -0.27
CA GLN A 3 -10.23 5.63 0.78
C GLN A 3 -11.20 4.63 0.18
N THR A 4 -11.12 3.36 0.59
CA THR A 4 -12.10 2.35 0.21
C THR A 4 -13.39 2.59 0.99
N ARG A 5 -14.39 3.14 0.33
CA ARG A 5 -15.68 3.44 0.96
C ARG A 5 -16.63 2.28 0.76
N CYS A 6 -16.91 1.57 1.83
CA CYS A 6 -18.10 0.73 1.94
C CYS A 6 -19.23 1.55 2.55
N CYS A 7 -19.99 2.28 1.74
CA CYS A 7 -21.11 3.21 2.03
C CYS A 7 -20.70 4.70 2.10
N LEU A 8 -20.92 5.40 1.05
CA LEU A 8 -21.68 6.63 0.82
C LEU A 8 -21.16 7.43 -0.37
N ARG A 9 -22.04 7.68 -1.27
CA ARG A 9 -21.94 8.50 -2.47
C ARG A 9 -21.57 9.95 -2.13
N ARG A 10 -20.43 10.44 -2.63
CA ARG A 10 -20.28 11.86 -2.99
C ARG A 10 -19.67 11.94 -4.37
N LYS A 11 -20.45 12.47 -5.30
CA LYS A 11 -19.95 13.03 -6.55
C LYS A 11 -19.12 14.27 -6.21
N ASN A 12 -17.90 14.34 -6.66
CA ASN A 12 -17.22 15.59 -6.90
C ASN A 12 -16.48 15.46 -8.22
N ASP A 13 -16.99 16.19 -9.17
CA ASP A 13 -16.42 16.42 -10.48
C ASP A 13 -15.08 17.13 -10.34
N PHE A 14 -14.05 16.59 -10.94
CA PHE A 14 -12.82 17.32 -11.19
C PHE A 14 -12.68 17.50 -12.71
N ALA A 15 -12.89 18.75 -13.11
CA ALA A 15 -12.68 19.22 -14.46
C ALA A 15 -11.19 19.18 -14.83
N SER A 16 -10.95 18.67 -16.02
CA SER A 16 -9.69 18.74 -16.75
C SER A 16 -9.38 20.18 -17.13
N SER A 17 -8.15 20.60 -16.98
CA SER A 17 -7.61 21.74 -17.70
C SER A 17 -6.20 21.43 -18.18
N SER A 18 -6.14 21.18 -19.45
CA SER A 18 -4.90 21.15 -20.26
C SER A 18 -4.42 22.58 -20.46
N LEU A 19 -3.12 22.84 -20.33
CA LEU A 19 -2.45 23.95 -20.98
C LEU A 19 -1.03 23.54 -21.37
N LEU A 20 -0.89 23.39 -22.67
CA LEU A 20 0.38 23.39 -23.43
C LEU A 20 0.98 24.80 -23.40
N VAL A 21 2.28 24.90 -23.17
CA VAL A 21 3.09 25.94 -23.79
C VAL A 21 4.46 25.37 -24.15
N ALA A 22 4.76 25.49 -25.40
CA ALA A 22 6.01 25.12 -26.02
C ALA A 22 6.88 26.38 -26.25
N LEU A 23 8.16 26.13 -26.50
CA LEU A 23 9.09 26.85 -27.40
C LEU A 23 10.20 27.72 -26.83
N LEU A 24 11.40 27.26 -27.25
CA LEU A 24 12.53 27.83 -28.02
C LEU A 24 13.60 28.60 -27.24
N ALA A 25 14.75 27.97 -27.18
CA ALA A 25 16.02 28.14 -27.86
C ALA A 25 16.60 29.57 -27.88
N ILE A 26 17.87 29.70 -27.51
CA ILE A 26 18.96 30.17 -28.38
C ILE A 26 20.29 30.18 -27.59
N ALA A 27 21.33 29.67 -28.24
CA ALA A 27 22.69 29.60 -27.77
C ALA A 27 23.40 30.98 -27.81
N ALA A 28 24.27 31.22 -26.84
CA ALA A 28 25.36 32.17 -26.98
C ALA A 28 26.62 31.69 -26.25
N CYS A 29 27.66 31.42 -27.01
CA CYS A 29 29.02 31.19 -26.57
C CYS A 29 29.60 32.45 -25.94
N ALA A 30 30.09 32.37 -24.71
CA ALA A 30 31.07 33.31 -24.18
C ALA A 30 32.03 32.59 -23.26
N SER A 31 33.24 32.45 -23.71
CA SER A 31 34.40 31.97 -22.97
C SER A 31 34.71 32.93 -21.82
N SER A 32 34.75 32.45 -20.61
CA SER A 32 35.27 33.18 -19.46
C SER A 32 36.03 32.26 -18.53
N PHE A 33 37.20 32.64 -18.20
CA PHE A 33 38.22 32.01 -17.39
C PHE A 33 37.65 31.45 -16.07
N VAL A 34 37.88 30.17 -15.86
CA VAL A 34 37.48 29.46 -14.64
C VAL A 34 38.62 29.59 -13.63
N THR A 35 38.42 30.40 -12.60
CA THR A 35 39.13 30.25 -11.34
C THR A 35 38.67 28.98 -10.64
N PRO A 36 39.52 28.13 -10.08
CA PRO A 36 39.07 27.02 -9.27
C PRO A 36 38.58 27.57 -7.92
N ALA A 37 37.30 27.87 -7.86
CA ALA A 37 36.62 27.96 -6.56
C ALA A 37 36.65 26.60 -5.92
N LEU A 38 37.22 26.50 -4.73
CA LEU A 38 37.11 25.36 -3.82
C LEU A 38 35.61 25.09 -3.65
N ALA A 39 35.08 24.20 -4.46
CA ALA A 39 33.75 23.70 -4.32
C ALA A 39 33.72 22.89 -3.05
N GLY A 40 33.37 23.51 -1.94
CA GLY A 40 32.87 22.84 -0.78
C GLY A 40 31.70 21.99 -1.24
N GLY A 41 31.97 20.70 -1.45
CA GLY A 41 30.96 19.73 -1.89
C GLY A 41 29.84 19.69 -0.87
N TRP A 42 28.77 20.38 -1.16
CA TRP A 42 27.49 20.09 -0.54
C TRP A 42 27.07 18.73 -1.13
N PHE A 43 27.58 17.68 -0.52
CA PHE A 43 27.01 16.36 -0.72
C PHE A 43 25.55 16.48 -0.28
N THR A 44 24.65 16.65 -1.21
CA THR A 44 23.24 16.41 -0.97
C THR A 44 23.17 14.94 -0.59
N GLN A 45 23.14 14.70 0.72
CA GLN A 45 22.98 13.37 1.26
C GLN A 45 21.68 12.84 0.66
N ALA A 46 21.79 11.87 -0.21
CA ALA A 46 20.63 11.26 -0.86
C ALA A 46 19.67 10.88 0.27
N ARG A 47 18.49 11.48 0.29
CA ARG A 47 17.48 11.26 1.33
C ARG A 47 17.07 9.79 1.25
N ARG A 48 17.58 8.99 2.18
CA ARG A 48 17.26 7.57 2.28
C ARG A 48 16.09 7.40 3.23
N CYS A 49 15.17 6.55 2.85
CA CYS A 49 14.10 6.14 3.72
C CYS A 49 14.66 5.28 4.85
N PRO A 50 14.35 5.57 6.12
CA PRO A 50 14.78 4.73 7.23
C PRO A 50 14.13 3.35 7.14
N PRO A 51 14.76 2.32 7.75
CA PRO A 51 14.11 1.03 7.92
C PRO A 51 12.78 1.19 8.67
N VAL A 52 11.72 0.59 8.15
CA VAL A 52 10.43 0.59 8.83
C VAL A 52 10.40 -0.57 9.83
N PRO A 53 10.13 -0.31 11.11
CA PRO A 53 9.92 -1.36 12.08
C PRO A 53 8.62 -2.12 11.80
N THR A 54 8.57 -3.38 12.20
CA THR A 54 7.35 -4.19 12.19
C THR A 54 7.00 -4.60 13.62
N VAL A 55 5.77 -5.04 13.84
CA VAL A 55 5.33 -5.52 15.16
C VAL A 55 6.23 -6.66 15.62
N SER A 56 6.77 -6.57 16.83
CA SER A 56 7.71 -7.56 17.35
C SER A 56 7.04 -8.87 17.74
N ASP A 57 5.83 -8.78 18.29
CA ASP A 57 5.07 -9.94 18.75
C ASP A 57 3.66 -9.87 18.17
N VAL A 58 3.37 -10.74 17.22
CA VAL A 58 2.05 -10.88 16.60
C VAL A 58 1.59 -12.32 16.68
N SER A 59 0.42 -12.54 17.31
CA SER A 59 -0.28 -13.81 17.19
C SER A 59 -0.92 -13.89 15.81
N ILE A 60 -0.41 -14.79 14.98
CA ILE A 60 -0.95 -15.02 13.63
C ILE A 60 -2.37 -15.59 13.71
N GLU A 61 -2.65 -16.41 14.71
CA GLU A 61 -3.97 -16.98 14.97
C GLU A 61 -4.98 -15.88 15.33
N ALA A 62 -4.61 -14.96 16.21
CA ALA A 62 -5.44 -13.82 16.56
C ALA A 62 -5.65 -12.89 15.37
N TYR A 63 -4.59 -12.58 14.63
CA TYR A 63 -4.64 -11.76 13.42
C TYR A 63 -5.55 -12.37 12.34
N ALA A 64 -5.52 -13.69 12.16
CA ALA A 64 -6.31 -14.42 11.19
C ALA A 64 -7.75 -14.72 11.65
N SER A 65 -8.08 -14.52 12.91
CA SER A 65 -9.36 -14.96 13.51
C SER A 65 -10.59 -14.20 13.00
N LYS A 66 -10.38 -13.03 12.40
CA LYS A 66 -11.44 -12.12 11.96
C LYS A 66 -11.16 -11.56 10.55
N PRO A 67 -12.21 -11.17 9.81
CA PRO A 67 -12.03 -10.51 8.52
C PRO A 67 -11.50 -9.10 8.69
N TRP A 68 -10.62 -8.69 7.80
CA TRP A 68 -10.07 -7.35 7.71
C TRP A 68 -10.71 -6.56 6.58
N TYR A 69 -11.24 -5.40 6.89
CA TYR A 69 -11.82 -4.47 5.91
C TYR A 69 -10.83 -3.33 5.63
N VAL A 70 -10.49 -3.15 4.37
CA VAL A 70 -9.61 -2.07 3.93
C VAL A 70 -10.33 -0.73 4.08
N GLN A 71 -9.77 0.17 4.89
CA GLN A 71 -10.29 1.53 5.08
C GLN A 71 -9.64 2.52 4.12
N ALA A 72 -8.36 2.33 3.84
CA ALA A 72 -7.59 3.10 2.87
C ALA A 72 -6.45 2.24 2.33
N GLN A 73 -6.08 2.45 1.07
CA GLN A 73 -4.92 1.81 0.48
C GLN A 73 -4.26 2.70 -0.58
N LEU A 74 -2.99 2.44 -0.85
CA LEU A 74 -2.37 2.94 -2.06
C LEU A 74 -2.87 2.13 -3.26
N PRO A 75 -3.07 2.77 -4.42
CA PRO A 75 -3.30 2.05 -5.66
C PRO A 75 -2.18 1.04 -5.90
N ASN A 76 -2.53 -0.14 -6.33
CA ASN A 76 -1.59 -1.17 -6.73
C ASN A 76 -1.95 -1.68 -8.13
N ARG A 77 -1.03 -2.43 -8.72
CA ARG A 77 -1.14 -2.83 -10.12
C ARG A 77 -2.11 -3.98 -10.36
N TYR A 78 -2.29 -4.81 -9.36
CA TYR A 78 -3.13 -6.02 -9.44
C TYR A 78 -4.58 -5.78 -9.01
N GLN A 79 -4.90 -4.58 -8.51
CA GLN A 79 -6.26 -4.21 -8.12
C GLN A 79 -6.55 -2.80 -8.65
N PRO A 80 -7.23 -2.67 -9.78
CA PRO A 80 -7.61 -1.38 -10.37
C PRO A 80 -8.45 -0.54 -9.41
N VAL A 81 -8.38 0.78 -9.57
CA VAL A 81 -9.08 1.73 -8.68
C VAL A 81 -10.59 1.55 -8.69
N ASP A 82 -11.15 1.12 -9.81
CA ASP A 82 -12.58 0.81 -9.95
C ASP A 82 -12.99 -0.50 -9.28
N GLU A 83 -12.03 -1.29 -8.77
CA GLU A 83 -12.26 -2.52 -8.00
C GLU A 83 -11.94 -2.35 -6.50
N LEU A 84 -11.90 -1.11 -6.00
CA LEU A 84 -11.60 -0.82 -4.60
C LEU A 84 -12.85 -0.56 -3.75
N PHE A 85 -13.97 -1.19 -4.07
CA PHE A 85 -15.18 -1.10 -3.27
C PHE A 85 -15.33 -2.32 -2.36
N CYS A 86 -15.65 -2.09 -1.09
CA CYS A 86 -15.90 -3.13 -0.10
C CYS A 86 -14.75 -4.14 0.04
N VAL A 87 -13.51 -3.70 -0.12
CA VAL A 87 -12.33 -4.57 -0.05
C VAL A 87 -12.23 -5.22 1.32
N ARG A 88 -12.10 -6.54 1.34
CA ARG A 88 -12.02 -7.36 2.53
C ARG A 88 -11.03 -8.50 2.32
N ALA A 89 -10.22 -8.79 3.33
CA ALA A 89 -9.36 -9.96 3.39
C ALA A 89 -9.80 -10.90 4.53
N VAL A 90 -9.78 -12.19 4.26
CA VAL A 90 -10.01 -13.26 5.24
C VAL A 90 -8.81 -14.20 5.19
N TYR A 91 -8.24 -14.46 6.34
CA TYR A 91 -7.07 -15.32 6.50
C TYR A 91 -7.48 -16.64 7.14
N THR A 92 -6.95 -17.74 6.63
CA THR A 92 -7.13 -19.07 7.21
C THR A 92 -5.77 -19.69 7.46
N VAL A 93 -5.42 -19.92 8.73
CA VAL A 93 -4.16 -20.58 9.09
C VAL A 93 -4.20 -22.03 8.59
N THR A 94 -3.26 -22.40 7.75
CA THR A 94 -3.14 -23.76 7.18
C THR A 94 -1.97 -24.54 7.78
N SER A 95 -0.99 -23.82 8.34
CA SER A 95 0.13 -24.39 9.12
C SER A 95 0.71 -23.31 10.03
N PRO A 96 1.66 -23.63 10.93
CA PRO A 96 2.31 -22.62 11.78
C PRO A 96 2.99 -21.47 11.02
N THR A 97 3.29 -21.65 9.74
CA THR A 97 3.98 -20.66 8.92
C THR A 97 3.26 -20.32 7.63
N THR A 98 2.05 -20.84 7.40
CA THR A 98 1.31 -20.61 6.15
C THR A 98 -0.15 -20.29 6.40
N LEU A 99 -0.70 -19.40 5.56
CA LEU A 99 -2.11 -19.02 5.57
C LEU A 99 -2.64 -18.99 4.14
N ASP A 100 -3.88 -19.32 3.99
CA ASP A 100 -4.67 -18.97 2.81
C ASP A 100 -5.27 -17.58 3.00
N VAL A 101 -5.28 -16.80 1.92
CA VAL A 101 -5.80 -15.42 1.93
C VAL A 101 -6.88 -15.31 0.86
N PHE A 102 -8.10 -15.11 1.31
CA PHE A 102 -9.23 -14.82 0.43
C PHE A 102 -9.47 -13.31 0.42
N ASN A 103 -9.30 -12.69 -0.73
CA ASN A 103 -9.60 -11.28 -0.95
C ASN A 103 -10.93 -11.13 -1.68
N PHE A 104 -11.76 -10.24 -1.19
CA PHE A 104 -13.02 -9.84 -1.80
C PHE A 104 -13.01 -8.36 -2.10
N ALA A 105 -13.54 -7.97 -3.24
CA ALA A 105 -13.80 -6.59 -3.60
C ALA A 105 -15.05 -6.51 -4.49
N ARG A 106 -15.51 -5.29 -4.75
CA ARG A 106 -16.55 -5.00 -5.73
C ARG A 106 -16.05 -3.98 -6.74
N LYS A 107 -16.67 -3.98 -7.92
CA LYS A 107 -16.31 -3.14 -9.05
C LYS A 107 -17.30 -2.01 -9.25
N GLY A 108 -16.80 -0.81 -9.50
CA GLY A 108 -17.60 0.37 -9.87
C GLY A 108 -18.40 1.00 -8.75
N SER A 109 -18.96 0.20 -7.82
CA SER A 109 -19.75 0.69 -6.68
C SER A 109 -19.81 -0.31 -5.54
N VAL A 110 -20.43 0.08 -4.42
CA VAL A 110 -20.66 -0.80 -3.25
C VAL A 110 -21.69 -1.91 -3.55
N GLU A 111 -22.56 -1.71 -4.53
CA GLU A 111 -23.50 -2.69 -5.05
C GLU A 111 -23.01 -3.35 -6.34
N GLY A 112 -21.82 -2.97 -6.82
CA GLY A 112 -21.23 -3.51 -8.05
C GLY A 112 -20.96 -5.00 -7.97
N GLU A 113 -20.68 -5.58 -9.13
CA GLU A 113 -20.35 -7.01 -9.22
C GLU A 113 -19.10 -7.33 -8.39
N PRO A 114 -19.05 -8.51 -7.77
CA PRO A 114 -17.86 -8.99 -7.10
C PRO A 114 -16.67 -9.08 -8.06
N SER A 115 -15.49 -8.72 -7.56
CA SER A 115 -14.23 -8.97 -8.23
C SER A 115 -13.38 -9.94 -7.42
N ASN A 116 -12.64 -10.82 -8.09
CA ASN A 116 -11.73 -11.81 -7.48
C ASN A 116 -12.40 -12.88 -6.60
N GLU A 117 -13.65 -13.27 -6.87
CA GLU A 117 -14.37 -14.25 -6.06
C GLU A 117 -13.68 -15.61 -5.92
N ASP A 118 -12.87 -16.01 -6.91
CA ASP A 118 -12.27 -17.33 -6.97
C ASP A 118 -10.77 -17.38 -6.65
N MET A 119 -10.15 -16.23 -6.33
CA MET A 119 -8.72 -16.18 -6.11
C MET A 119 -8.35 -16.31 -4.64
N VAL A 120 -7.87 -17.49 -4.26
CA VAL A 120 -7.22 -17.72 -2.96
C VAL A 120 -5.71 -17.60 -3.12
N LEU A 121 -5.13 -16.59 -2.46
CA LEU A 121 -3.69 -16.43 -2.38
C LEU A 121 -3.11 -17.30 -1.26
N ASN A 122 -1.80 -17.49 -1.27
CA ASN A 122 -1.06 -18.08 -0.18
C ASN A 122 -0.17 -17.02 0.47
N ALA A 123 -0.17 -16.97 1.79
CA ALA A 123 0.78 -16.23 2.58
C ALA A 123 1.69 -17.20 3.31
N PHE A 124 2.97 -16.83 3.48
CA PHE A 124 3.88 -17.61 4.32
C PHE A 124 4.81 -16.70 5.11
N ILE A 125 5.29 -17.19 6.22
CA ILE A 125 6.23 -16.54 7.13
C ILE A 125 7.62 -17.11 6.80
N PRO A 126 8.51 -16.33 6.17
CA PRO A 126 9.84 -16.80 5.80
C PRO A 126 10.78 -16.96 6.99
N ASP A 127 10.57 -16.18 8.05
CA ASP A 127 11.36 -16.18 9.27
C ASP A 127 10.42 -16.28 10.48
N VAL A 128 10.50 -17.39 11.20
CA VAL A 128 9.64 -17.69 12.36
C VAL A 128 9.89 -16.77 13.55
N ASP A 129 11.06 -16.13 13.60
CA ASP A 129 11.39 -15.17 14.63
C ASP A 129 10.84 -13.76 14.32
N VAL A 130 10.39 -13.54 13.07
CA VAL A 130 9.84 -12.26 12.61
C VAL A 130 8.49 -12.49 11.92
N LYS A 131 7.50 -12.99 12.66
CA LYS A 131 6.18 -13.38 12.15
C LYS A 131 5.40 -12.24 11.48
N SER A 132 5.73 -11.01 11.80
CA SER A 132 5.11 -9.81 11.19
C SER A 132 5.55 -9.51 9.76
N LYS A 133 6.56 -10.23 9.25
CA LYS A 133 7.05 -10.11 7.87
C LYS A 133 6.65 -11.32 7.05
N LEU A 134 5.46 -11.27 6.48
CA LEU A 134 4.95 -12.32 5.60
C LEU A 134 5.27 -11.99 4.14
N LYS A 135 5.13 -13.02 3.30
CA LYS A 135 5.08 -12.89 1.84
C LYS A 135 3.78 -13.47 1.32
N VAL A 136 3.16 -12.78 0.35
CA VAL A 136 1.84 -13.14 -0.20
C VAL A 136 1.89 -13.19 -1.71
N GLY A 137 1.28 -14.20 -2.30
CA GLY A 137 1.16 -14.34 -3.75
C GLY A 137 0.21 -15.45 -4.18
N PRO A 138 -0.09 -15.53 -5.49
CA PRO A 138 -0.92 -16.60 -6.03
C PRO A 138 -0.26 -17.98 -5.86
N LYS A 139 -1.04 -19.01 -5.56
CA LYS A 139 -0.54 -20.38 -5.32
C LYS A 139 0.21 -20.99 -6.50
N PHE A 140 -0.07 -20.54 -7.71
CA PHE A 140 0.59 -21.04 -8.94
C PHE A 140 1.91 -20.33 -9.26
N VAL A 141 2.27 -19.29 -8.48
CA VAL A 141 3.53 -18.55 -8.65
C VAL A 141 4.56 -19.07 -7.64
N PRO A 142 5.84 -19.21 -8.02
CA PRO A 142 6.89 -19.58 -7.07
C PRO A 142 6.98 -18.59 -5.89
N ARG A 143 7.14 -19.10 -4.66
CA ARG A 143 7.22 -18.29 -3.44
C ARG A 143 8.28 -17.19 -3.48
N ALA A 144 9.37 -17.38 -4.23
CA ALA A 144 10.41 -16.37 -4.43
C ALA A 144 9.90 -15.08 -5.10
N LEU A 145 8.75 -15.16 -5.80
CA LEU A 145 8.12 -14.03 -6.48
C LEU A 145 6.94 -13.42 -5.68
N TYR A 146 6.69 -13.91 -4.47
CA TYR A 146 5.66 -13.35 -3.61
C TYR A 146 6.05 -11.95 -3.13
N GLY A 147 5.05 -11.07 -3.04
CA GLY A 147 5.21 -9.72 -2.51
C GLY A 147 5.33 -9.70 -0.99
N ASP A 148 5.98 -8.67 -0.48
CA ASP A 148 6.07 -8.44 0.95
C ASP A 148 4.72 -8.02 1.53
N TYR A 149 4.43 -8.51 2.71
CA TYR A 149 3.27 -8.16 3.51
C TYR A 149 3.73 -7.99 4.96
N TRP A 150 4.08 -6.76 5.32
CA TRP A 150 4.67 -6.44 6.61
C TRP A 150 3.65 -5.77 7.52
N ILE A 151 3.37 -6.38 8.66
CA ILE A 151 2.52 -5.81 9.70
C ILE A 151 3.36 -4.79 10.48
N VAL A 152 3.22 -3.49 10.11
CA VAL A 152 4.02 -2.42 10.71
C VAL A 152 3.40 -1.84 11.96
N ALA A 153 2.08 -1.95 12.10
CA ALA A 153 1.36 -1.63 13.33
C ALA A 153 0.12 -2.52 13.44
N TYR A 154 -0.21 -2.93 14.65
CA TYR A 154 -1.36 -3.77 14.94
C TYR A 154 -1.84 -3.54 16.36
N GLU A 155 -3.13 -3.24 16.51
CA GLU A 155 -3.82 -3.11 17.78
C GLU A 155 -4.99 -4.09 17.81
N GLU A 156 -4.80 -5.19 18.52
CA GLU A 156 -5.75 -6.30 18.58
C GLU A 156 -7.07 -5.90 19.25
N GLU A 157 -6.99 -5.19 20.37
CA GLU A 157 -8.19 -4.78 21.14
C GLU A 157 -9.04 -3.76 20.36
N GLU A 158 -8.40 -2.83 19.68
CA GLU A 158 -9.06 -1.80 18.88
C GLU A 158 -9.44 -2.31 17.48
N GLY A 159 -8.88 -3.43 17.05
CA GLY A 159 -9.15 -4.09 15.79
C GLY A 159 -8.70 -3.27 14.57
N TRP A 160 -7.46 -2.80 14.54
CA TRP A 160 -6.89 -2.15 13.36
C TRP A 160 -5.44 -2.58 13.11
N ALA A 161 -5.03 -2.49 11.86
CA ALA A 161 -3.65 -2.77 11.45
C ALA A 161 -3.22 -1.85 10.30
N ILE A 162 -1.91 -1.61 10.23
CA ILE A 162 -1.25 -0.96 9.11
C ILE A 162 -0.29 -1.95 8.48
N ILE A 163 -0.46 -2.13 7.16
CA ILE A 163 0.34 -3.08 6.39
C ILE A 163 1.16 -2.33 5.37
N SER A 164 2.45 -2.66 5.28
CA SER A 164 3.34 -2.20 4.22
C SER A 164 3.67 -3.33 3.26
N GLY A 165 3.67 -3.05 1.98
CA GLY A 165 4.15 -3.95 0.94
C GLY A 165 5.69 -3.99 0.86
N GLY A 166 6.35 -4.11 2.00
CA GLY A 166 7.80 -4.13 2.15
C GLY A 166 8.40 -2.84 2.69
N GLN A 167 9.73 -2.72 2.57
CA GLN A 167 10.46 -1.53 2.97
C GLN A 167 10.09 -0.34 2.10
N PRO A 168 9.64 0.79 2.68
CA PRO A 168 9.47 2.04 1.94
C PRO A 168 10.80 2.52 1.38
N THR A 169 10.84 2.85 0.10
CA THR A 169 12.06 3.27 -0.62
C THR A 169 11.92 4.61 -1.30
N ILE A 170 10.69 5.08 -1.46
CA ILE A 170 10.37 6.32 -2.15
C ILE A 170 10.19 7.44 -1.13
N PHE A 171 11.09 8.41 -1.18
CA PHE A 171 10.95 9.63 -0.41
C PHE A 171 9.87 10.54 -1.03
N VAL A 172 8.91 10.95 -0.23
CA VAL A 172 7.80 11.83 -0.70
C VAL A 172 8.08 13.29 -0.32
N SER A 173 7.97 13.62 0.96
CA SER A 173 8.21 14.97 1.49
C SER A 173 8.34 14.89 3.01
N ASP A 174 8.91 15.92 3.62
CA ASP A 174 8.91 16.10 5.09
C ASP A 174 9.37 14.89 5.91
N GLY A 175 10.33 14.13 5.37
CA GLY A 175 10.81 12.92 6.02
C GLY A 175 9.93 11.68 5.81
N LEU A 176 8.84 11.81 5.07
CA LEU A 176 7.92 10.69 4.80
C LEU A 176 8.41 9.83 3.64
N CYS A 177 8.22 8.54 3.79
CA CYS A 177 8.53 7.54 2.79
C CYS A 177 7.32 6.68 2.47
N THR A 178 7.26 6.20 1.23
CA THR A 178 6.24 5.26 0.78
C THR A 178 6.86 4.08 0.04
N THR A 179 6.09 3.03 -0.14
CA THR A 179 6.44 1.93 -1.02
C THR A 179 6.12 2.30 -2.47
N GLU A 180 6.69 1.59 -3.42
CA GLU A 180 6.33 1.78 -4.83
C GLU A 180 4.84 1.51 -5.04
N SER A 181 4.22 2.40 -5.82
CA SER A 181 2.89 2.17 -6.35
C SER A 181 3.01 1.81 -7.82
N ALA A 182 2.34 0.79 -8.24
CA ALA A 182 1.97 0.46 -9.62
C ALA A 182 3.06 0.31 -10.71
N ASN A 183 4.29 0.73 -10.54
CA ASN A 183 5.18 0.93 -11.71
C ASN A 183 6.15 -0.20 -12.03
N ASN A 184 6.45 -1.13 -11.16
CA ASN A 184 7.42 -2.17 -11.50
C ASN A 184 7.17 -3.48 -10.78
N VAL A 185 7.35 -4.54 -11.55
CA VAL A 185 7.51 -5.95 -11.15
C VAL A 185 6.42 -6.48 -10.20
N CYS A 186 5.91 -7.63 -10.51
CA CYS A 186 4.92 -8.37 -9.73
C CYS A 186 5.13 -8.23 -8.21
N ASN A 187 4.08 -7.81 -7.50
CA ASN A 187 3.95 -7.91 -6.04
C ASN A 187 4.89 -7.04 -5.19
N GLN A 188 5.34 -5.90 -5.65
CA GLN A 188 6.06 -4.96 -4.79
C GLN A 188 5.23 -3.71 -4.53
N GLY A 189 5.33 -3.22 -3.30
CA GLY A 189 4.66 -2.02 -2.87
C GLY A 189 3.24 -2.24 -2.35
N GLY A 190 2.66 -1.16 -1.90
CA GLY A 190 1.35 -1.12 -1.28
C GLY A 190 1.41 -0.63 0.17
N LEU A 191 0.33 -0.03 0.58
CA LEU A 191 0.10 0.38 1.96
C LEU A 191 -1.39 0.26 2.21
N TRP A 192 -1.75 -0.42 3.29
CA TRP A 192 -3.15 -0.65 3.66
C TRP A 192 -3.39 -0.25 5.10
N LEU A 193 -4.51 0.44 5.32
CA LEU A 193 -5.09 0.63 6.63
C LEU A 193 -6.29 -0.30 6.76
N LEU A 194 -6.22 -1.22 7.70
CA LEU A 194 -7.19 -2.29 7.92
C LEU A 194 -7.98 -2.07 9.21
N ARG A 195 -9.23 -2.52 9.22
CA ARG A 195 -10.04 -2.67 10.45
C ARG A 195 -10.85 -3.96 10.42
N GLU A 196 -11.05 -4.57 11.57
CA GLU A 196 -11.89 -5.76 11.74
C GLU A 196 -13.37 -5.47 11.53
N ARG A 197 -13.81 -4.23 11.71
CA ARG A 197 -15.20 -3.80 11.57
C ARG A 197 -15.36 -2.78 10.47
N ARG A 198 -16.43 -2.89 9.71
CA ARG A 198 -16.83 -1.81 8.80
C ARG A 198 -17.10 -0.54 9.62
N ARG A 199 -16.50 0.57 9.25
CA ARG A 199 -16.88 1.87 9.80
C ARG A 199 -18.24 2.25 9.22
N PHE A 200 -19.30 2.07 9.98
CA PHE A 200 -20.54 2.80 9.70
C PHE A 200 -20.34 4.26 10.13
N PRO A 201 -20.70 5.25 9.30
CA PRO A 201 -20.70 6.64 9.74
C PRO A 201 -21.62 6.72 10.96
N ARG A 202 -21.09 7.23 12.07
CA ARG A 202 -21.96 7.59 13.19
C ARG A 202 -22.92 8.64 12.63
N ASN A 203 -24.20 8.33 12.62
CA ASN A 203 -25.23 9.33 12.44
C ASN A 203 -25.05 10.36 13.56
N SER A 204 -24.43 11.50 13.26
CA SER A 204 -24.46 12.68 14.11
C SER A 204 -25.81 13.39 13.91
N SER A 205 -26.91 12.66 14.07
CA SER A 205 -28.20 13.27 14.18
C SER A 205 -28.61 13.21 15.64
N LYS A 206 -28.72 14.40 16.22
CA LYS A 206 -29.36 14.78 17.46
C LYS A 206 -28.40 15.15 18.61
N ARG A 207 -28.04 16.44 18.63
CA ARG A 207 -28.54 17.32 19.69
C ARG A 207 -28.64 18.74 19.18
#